data_00ee7771577ea7f045f059b5ea3d723e
#
_entry.id   00ee7771577ea7f045f059b5ea3d723e
#
_cell.length_a   1.000
_cell.length_b   1.000
_cell.length_c   1.000
_cell.angle_alpha   90.00
_cell.angle_beta   90.00
_cell.angle_gamma   90.00
#
_symmetry.space_group_name_H-M   'P 1'
#
loop_
_entity.id
_entity.type
_entity.pdbx_description
1 polymer ?
#
loop_
_entity_poly.entity_id
_entity_poly.type
_entity_poly.pdbx_seq_one_letter_code
_entity_poly.pdbx_strand_id
1 'polypeptide(L)'
;MHESSIKEDWKPVLSDFEHSEAGKKIEQLLAKQKAEGLKIFPPKPYRALELLSAGDVKVVILGQDPYHGFNQANGLAFSVNKDVPPPPSLRNIFKEIKREYPEAEFRTGELEGWAKQGVLLLNTVLTVVEGMANSHSKKGWEELTDEIIAKVASEGRPVVFMLWGKSAQEKKKLIRKFNKDCLILESNHPSPLSAMRGPIPFIGNDHFRKANEWLDRKSTRL
;
A
#
# COMPACT_ATOMS: atom_id res chain seq x y z
N MET A 1 -12.25 7.75 16.21
CA MET A 1 -11.63 7.76 14.86
C MET A 1 -12.58 8.42 13.88
N HIS A 2 -12.06 9.19 12.91
CA HIS A 2 -12.93 9.90 11.94
C HIS A 2 -13.46 8.93 10.88
N GLU A 3 -14.53 8.21 11.20
CA GLU A 3 -15.19 7.28 10.25
C GLU A 3 -15.86 7.99 9.07
N SER A 4 -16.07 9.31 9.15
CA SER A 4 -16.89 10.05 8.18
C SER A 4 -16.29 10.17 6.77
N SER A 5 -14.98 9.93 6.59
CA SER A 5 -14.28 10.03 5.30
C SER A 5 -13.95 8.70 4.65
N ILE A 6 -14.12 7.59 5.36
CA ILE A 6 -13.89 6.24 4.81
C ILE A 6 -14.97 5.92 3.78
N LYS A 7 -14.57 5.36 2.63
CA LYS A 7 -15.54 4.91 1.61
C LYS A 7 -16.42 3.79 2.18
N GLU A 8 -17.70 3.83 1.81
CA GLU A 8 -18.76 2.99 2.40
C GLU A 8 -18.46 1.48 2.36
N ASP A 9 -17.87 1.00 1.27
CA ASP A 9 -17.60 -0.41 1.08
C ASP A 9 -16.45 -0.96 1.95
N TRP A 10 -15.66 -0.08 2.58
CA TRP A 10 -14.66 -0.48 3.57
C TRP A 10 -15.19 -0.54 5.01
N LYS A 11 -16.32 0.10 5.29
CA LYS A 11 -16.82 0.22 6.67
C LYS A 11 -17.05 -1.11 7.36
N PRO A 12 -17.62 -2.15 6.72
CA PRO A 12 -17.77 -3.46 7.38
C PRO A 12 -16.44 -4.07 7.82
N VAL A 13 -15.40 -4.01 6.98
CA VAL A 13 -14.07 -4.55 7.31
C VAL A 13 -13.45 -3.81 8.50
N LEU A 14 -13.55 -2.48 8.52
CA LEU A 14 -13.05 -1.67 9.63
C LEU A 14 -13.83 -1.93 10.93
N SER A 15 -15.16 -2.00 10.86
CA SER A 15 -15.99 -2.30 12.03
C SER A 15 -15.64 -3.66 12.63
N ASP A 16 -15.51 -4.68 11.81
CA ASP A 16 -15.11 -6.02 12.25
C ASP A 16 -13.73 -6.00 12.93
N PHE A 17 -12.77 -5.30 12.33
CA PHE A 17 -11.44 -5.14 12.92
C PHE A 17 -11.47 -4.40 14.26
N GLU A 18 -12.20 -3.30 14.36
CA GLU A 18 -12.30 -2.51 15.61
C GLU A 18 -12.88 -3.33 16.77
N HIS A 19 -13.79 -4.26 16.49
CA HIS A 19 -14.37 -5.17 17.49
C HIS A 19 -13.52 -6.42 17.72
N SER A 20 -12.50 -6.68 16.91
CA SER A 20 -11.59 -7.82 17.06
C SER A 20 -10.59 -7.62 18.21
N GLU A 21 -9.99 -8.71 18.66
CA GLU A 21 -8.90 -8.65 19.64
C GLU A 21 -7.69 -7.85 19.13
N ALA A 22 -7.34 -8.03 17.86
CA ALA A 22 -6.23 -7.31 17.21
C ALA A 22 -6.50 -5.80 17.16
N GLY A 23 -7.71 -5.41 16.79
CA GLY A 23 -8.12 -4.00 16.76
C GLY A 23 -8.07 -3.34 18.12
N LYS A 24 -8.59 -4.02 19.15
CA LYS A 24 -8.54 -3.54 20.54
C LYS A 24 -7.10 -3.40 21.05
N LYS A 25 -6.22 -4.35 20.75
CA LYS A 25 -4.80 -4.29 21.12
C LYS A 25 -4.08 -3.11 20.44
N ILE A 26 -4.33 -2.86 19.16
CA ILE A 26 -3.78 -1.70 18.46
C ILE A 26 -4.29 -0.40 19.08
N GLU A 27 -5.57 -0.27 19.31
CA GLU A 27 -6.15 0.93 19.94
C GLU A 27 -5.51 1.22 21.29
N GLN A 28 -5.39 0.22 22.15
CA GLN A 28 -4.75 0.34 23.47
C GLN A 28 -3.28 0.71 23.36
N LEU A 29 -2.54 0.08 22.43
CA LEU A 29 -1.13 0.40 22.19
C LEU A 29 -0.94 1.86 21.77
N LEU A 30 -1.73 2.33 20.78
CA LEU A 30 -1.64 3.70 20.28
C LEU A 30 -2.01 4.71 21.36
N ALA A 31 -3.07 4.44 22.14
CA ALA A 31 -3.48 5.31 23.24
C ALA A 31 -2.40 5.40 24.33
N LYS A 32 -1.82 4.27 24.72
CA LYS A 32 -0.72 4.21 25.70
C LYS A 32 0.49 5.03 25.23
N GLN A 33 0.96 4.80 24.00
CA GLN A 33 2.13 5.48 23.46
C GLN A 33 1.91 6.98 23.31
N LYS A 34 0.72 7.42 22.92
CA LYS A 34 0.35 8.84 22.88
C LYS A 34 0.38 9.47 24.28
N ALA A 35 -0.14 8.76 25.29
CA ALA A 35 -0.10 9.20 26.67
C ALA A 35 1.34 9.31 27.21
N GLU A 36 2.26 8.49 26.71
CA GLU A 36 3.69 8.54 27.01
C GLU A 36 4.44 9.64 26.22
N GLY A 37 3.74 10.40 25.38
CA GLY A 37 4.31 11.49 24.60
C GLY A 37 4.97 11.06 23.29
N LEU A 38 4.82 9.82 22.87
CA LEU A 38 5.36 9.33 21.60
C LEU A 38 4.54 9.88 20.43
N LYS A 39 5.25 10.29 19.38
CA LYS A 39 4.61 10.71 18.13
C LYS A 39 4.40 9.50 17.22
N ILE A 40 3.19 9.37 16.70
CA ILE A 40 2.78 8.25 15.84
C ILE A 40 2.41 8.79 14.45
N PHE A 41 2.97 8.19 13.43
CA PHE A 41 2.72 8.55 12.04
C PHE A 41 2.05 7.41 11.27
N PRO A 42 1.30 7.71 10.22
CA PRO A 42 0.81 9.02 9.81
C PRO A 42 -0.37 9.50 10.68
N PRO A 43 -0.73 10.80 10.64
CA PRO A 43 -1.91 11.31 11.34
C PRO A 43 -3.22 10.66 10.84
N LYS A 44 -3.26 10.25 9.58
CA LYS A 44 -4.41 9.59 8.94
C LYS A 44 -4.03 8.21 8.42
N PRO A 45 -4.05 7.18 9.28
CA PRO A 45 -3.60 5.83 8.89
C PRO A 45 -4.51 5.14 7.86
N TYR A 46 -5.78 5.55 7.74
CA TYR A 46 -6.75 4.98 6.79
C TYR A 46 -6.90 5.78 5.50
N ARG A 47 -5.98 6.68 5.18
CA ARG A 47 -6.13 7.57 4.02
C ARG A 47 -6.33 6.82 2.69
N ALA A 48 -5.69 5.67 2.51
CA ALA A 48 -5.89 4.84 1.32
C ALA A 48 -7.35 4.41 1.14
N LEU A 49 -8.06 4.19 2.24
CA LEU A 49 -9.48 3.80 2.26
C LEU A 49 -10.43 5.00 2.18
N GLU A 50 -9.94 6.19 2.45
CA GLU A 50 -10.69 7.45 2.27
C GLU A 50 -10.73 7.89 0.80
N LEU A 51 -9.64 7.65 0.07
CA LEU A 51 -9.47 8.12 -1.30
C LEU A 51 -10.03 7.17 -2.37
N LEU A 52 -10.13 5.87 -2.06
CA LEU A 52 -10.46 4.84 -3.04
C LEU A 52 -11.42 3.82 -2.45
N SER A 53 -12.56 3.60 -3.13
CA SER A 53 -13.50 2.52 -2.81
C SER A 53 -12.92 1.16 -3.19
N ALA A 54 -13.26 0.11 -2.44
CA ALA A 54 -12.87 -1.27 -2.78
C ALA A 54 -13.31 -1.63 -4.21
N GLY A 55 -14.51 -1.18 -4.58
CA GLY A 55 -15.09 -1.39 -5.92
C GLY A 55 -14.33 -0.73 -7.06
N ASP A 56 -13.49 0.24 -6.82
CA ASP A 56 -12.75 0.99 -7.84
C ASP A 56 -11.27 0.61 -7.91
N VAL A 57 -10.81 -0.32 -7.08
CA VAL A 57 -9.41 -0.76 -7.09
C VAL A 57 -9.07 -1.50 -8.38
N LYS A 58 -8.07 -1.04 -9.09
CA LYS A 58 -7.49 -1.66 -10.30
C LYS A 58 -6.13 -2.27 -10.04
N VAL A 59 -5.35 -1.62 -9.20
CA VAL A 59 -3.98 -2.04 -8.84
C VAL A 59 -3.81 -1.94 -7.34
N VAL A 60 -3.19 -2.95 -6.74
CA VAL A 60 -2.75 -2.91 -5.34
C VAL A 60 -1.22 -2.92 -5.31
N ILE A 61 -0.64 -1.95 -4.63
CA ILE A 61 0.80 -1.89 -4.34
C ILE A 61 0.96 -2.00 -2.83
N LEU A 62 1.66 -3.05 -2.37
CA LEU A 62 1.89 -3.28 -0.95
C LEU A 62 3.22 -2.68 -0.48
N GLY A 63 3.16 -1.84 0.56
CA GLY A 63 4.31 -1.43 1.34
C GLY A 63 4.38 -2.18 2.67
N GLN A 64 5.42 -1.95 3.47
CA GLN A 64 5.58 -2.55 4.80
C GLN A 64 4.94 -1.68 5.88
N ASP A 65 5.67 -0.69 6.36
CA ASP A 65 5.19 0.28 7.33
C ASP A 65 5.44 1.72 6.85
N PRO A 66 4.80 2.72 7.47
CA PRO A 66 4.98 4.11 7.07
C PRO A 66 6.41 4.62 7.28
N TYR A 67 6.80 5.64 6.55
CA TYR A 67 8.02 6.39 6.87
C TYR A 67 7.95 6.92 8.29
N HIS A 68 9.03 6.76 9.05
CA HIS A 68 9.10 7.14 10.45
C HIS A 68 9.70 8.53 10.72
N GLY A 69 10.13 9.22 9.67
CA GLY A 69 10.63 10.59 9.78
C GLY A 69 9.50 11.61 9.92
N PHE A 70 9.80 12.72 10.59
CA PHE A 70 8.85 13.81 10.75
C PHE A 70 8.29 14.29 9.40
N ASN A 71 6.98 14.48 9.33
CA ASN A 71 6.26 15.00 8.17
C ASN A 71 6.44 14.22 6.84
N GLN A 72 6.88 12.96 6.88
CA GLN A 72 7.07 12.15 5.66
C GLN A 72 5.80 11.39 5.28
N ALA A 73 5.33 10.48 6.15
CA ALA A 73 4.20 9.60 5.89
C ALA A 73 2.88 10.36 5.76
N ASN A 74 2.10 10.04 4.74
CA ASN A 74 0.79 10.67 4.50
C ASN A 74 -0.38 9.67 4.40
N GLY A 75 -0.17 8.42 4.83
CA GLY A 75 -1.21 7.38 4.86
C GLY A 75 -1.30 6.53 3.58
N LEU A 76 -0.48 6.79 2.59
CA LEU A 76 -0.37 6.00 1.36
C LEU A 76 1.01 5.36 1.29
N ALA A 77 1.08 4.07 0.95
CA ALA A 77 2.35 3.36 0.79
C ALA A 77 3.27 4.05 -0.23
N PHE A 78 4.56 4.18 0.12
CA PHE A 78 5.61 4.86 -0.66
C PHE A 78 5.46 6.36 -0.83
N SER A 79 4.27 6.93 -0.59
CA SER A 79 3.96 8.35 -0.74
C SER A 79 4.50 9.16 0.43
N VAL A 80 4.87 10.41 0.15
CA VAL A 80 5.24 11.39 1.15
C VAL A 80 4.37 12.65 1.01
N ASN A 81 4.39 13.50 2.03
CA ASN A 81 3.74 14.81 1.94
C ASN A 81 4.34 15.64 0.81
N LYS A 82 3.53 16.53 0.24
CA LYS A 82 3.82 17.27 -1.00
C LYS A 82 5.17 17.97 -1.02
N ASP A 83 5.58 18.54 0.11
CA ASP A 83 6.79 19.35 0.21
C ASP A 83 8.03 18.53 0.65
N VAL A 84 7.87 17.21 0.78
CA VAL A 84 8.95 16.30 1.16
C VAL A 84 9.61 15.73 -0.08
N PRO A 85 10.95 15.77 -0.18
CA PRO A 85 11.65 15.11 -1.29
C PRO A 85 11.36 13.61 -1.34
N PRO A 86 11.20 13.01 -2.53
CA PRO A 86 10.97 11.57 -2.64
C PRO A 86 12.08 10.76 -1.97
N PRO A 87 11.74 9.84 -1.03
CA PRO A 87 12.71 8.92 -0.44
C PRO A 87 13.33 7.97 -1.45
N PRO A 88 14.42 7.28 -1.12
CA PRO A 88 15.17 6.45 -2.08
C PRO A 88 14.35 5.39 -2.79
N SER A 89 13.47 4.66 -2.10
CA SER A 89 12.60 3.66 -2.74
C SER A 89 11.63 4.31 -3.74
N LEU A 90 11.03 5.45 -3.40
CA LEU A 90 10.14 6.17 -4.29
C LEU A 90 10.88 6.73 -5.52
N ARG A 91 12.12 7.20 -5.34
CA ARG A 91 12.96 7.62 -6.48
C ARG A 91 13.19 6.46 -7.46
N ASN A 92 13.42 5.25 -6.96
CA ASN A 92 13.57 4.07 -7.81
C ASN A 92 12.26 3.68 -8.50
N ILE A 93 11.12 3.83 -7.83
CA ILE A 93 9.81 3.65 -8.46
C ILE A 93 9.64 4.63 -9.64
N PHE A 94 9.92 5.91 -9.43
CA PHE A 94 9.87 6.92 -10.50
C PHE A 94 10.84 6.63 -11.62
N LYS A 95 12.05 6.16 -11.28
CA LYS A 95 13.06 5.77 -12.28
C LYS A 95 12.56 4.63 -13.17
N GLU A 96 11.92 3.61 -12.58
CA GLU A 96 11.35 2.50 -13.36
C GLU A 96 10.19 2.98 -14.24
N ILE A 97 9.26 3.78 -13.71
CA ILE A 97 8.16 4.33 -14.52
C ILE A 97 8.71 5.15 -15.69
N LYS A 98 9.72 5.99 -15.46
CA LYS A 98 10.34 6.80 -16.53
C LYS A 98 11.07 5.95 -17.55
N ARG A 99 11.63 4.80 -17.14
CA ARG A 99 12.22 3.83 -18.06
C ARG A 99 11.16 3.22 -18.99
N GLU A 100 9.99 2.90 -18.43
CA GLU A 100 8.87 2.32 -19.18
C GLU A 100 8.13 3.37 -20.04
N TYR A 101 8.00 4.58 -19.50
CA TYR A 101 7.31 5.73 -20.10
C TYR A 101 8.21 6.97 -20.04
N PRO A 102 9.10 7.19 -21.05
CA PRO A 102 10.11 8.26 -21.01
C PRO A 102 9.56 9.68 -20.86
N GLU A 103 8.32 9.92 -21.28
CA GLU A 103 7.62 11.20 -21.17
C GLU A 103 7.01 11.45 -19.78
N ALA A 104 7.03 10.45 -18.87
CA ALA A 104 6.49 10.61 -17.53
C ALA A 104 7.23 11.68 -16.73
N GLU A 105 6.50 12.56 -16.08
CA GLU A 105 7.02 13.63 -15.23
C GLU A 105 6.51 13.48 -13.81
N PHE A 106 7.40 13.68 -12.82
CA PHE A 106 7.07 13.60 -11.39
C PHE A 106 7.46 14.93 -10.74
N ARG A 107 6.45 15.69 -10.33
CA ARG A 107 6.62 17.00 -9.68
C ARG A 107 6.61 16.93 -8.17
N THR A 108 6.15 15.83 -7.61
CA THR A 108 5.99 15.63 -6.16
C THR A 108 6.10 14.15 -5.81
N GLY A 109 6.46 13.85 -4.57
CA GLY A 109 6.40 12.50 -4.00
C GLY A 109 5.03 12.14 -3.41
N GLU A 110 4.04 13.03 -3.48
CA GLU A 110 2.68 12.73 -3.09
C GLU A 110 1.94 11.94 -4.17
N LEU A 111 1.45 10.75 -3.82
CA LEU A 111 0.85 9.81 -4.76
C LEU A 111 -0.69 9.78 -4.72
N GLU A 112 -1.33 10.81 -4.17
CA GLU A 112 -2.80 10.91 -4.12
C GLU A 112 -3.43 10.77 -5.51
N GLY A 113 -2.80 11.33 -6.55
CA GLY A 113 -3.24 11.18 -7.94
C GLY A 113 -3.29 9.74 -8.43
N TRP A 114 -2.44 8.86 -7.89
CA TRP A 114 -2.49 7.42 -8.19
C TRP A 114 -3.70 6.76 -7.54
N ALA A 115 -3.98 7.10 -6.29
CA ALA A 115 -5.17 6.60 -5.59
C ALA A 115 -6.45 6.97 -6.35
N LYS A 116 -6.56 8.20 -6.85
CA LYS A 116 -7.69 8.65 -7.65
C LYS A 116 -7.86 7.91 -8.98
N GLN A 117 -6.82 7.25 -9.46
CA GLN A 117 -6.83 6.43 -10.67
C GLN A 117 -7.10 4.94 -10.39
N GLY A 118 -7.35 4.55 -9.16
CA GLY A 118 -7.65 3.17 -8.80
C GLY A 118 -6.46 2.38 -8.26
N VAL A 119 -5.39 3.04 -7.83
CA VAL A 119 -4.24 2.40 -7.20
C VAL A 119 -4.40 2.41 -5.67
N LEU A 120 -4.57 1.25 -5.07
CA LEU A 120 -4.57 1.09 -3.62
C LEU A 120 -3.13 0.97 -3.12
N LEU A 121 -2.63 2.05 -2.52
CA LEU A 121 -1.30 2.13 -1.93
C LEU A 121 -1.39 1.76 -0.45
N LEU A 122 -1.24 0.47 -0.16
CA LEU A 122 -1.51 -0.10 1.16
C LEU A 122 -0.23 -0.58 1.83
N ASN A 123 0.12 0.01 2.98
CA ASN A 123 1.08 -0.58 3.89
C ASN A 123 0.44 -1.73 4.67
N THR A 124 1.16 -2.81 4.93
CA THR A 124 0.66 -3.93 5.74
C THR A 124 0.57 -3.58 7.22
N VAL A 125 1.36 -2.61 7.66
CA VAL A 125 1.33 -1.98 8.99
C VAL A 125 1.00 -0.49 8.81
N LEU A 126 -0.04 0.01 9.47
CA LEU A 126 -0.60 1.32 9.14
C LEU A 126 -0.07 2.48 9.99
N THR A 127 0.68 2.19 11.04
CA THR A 127 1.27 3.21 11.90
C THR A 127 2.70 2.86 12.30
N VAL A 128 3.43 3.89 12.75
CA VAL A 128 4.81 3.77 13.20
C VAL A 128 5.10 4.83 14.26
N VAL A 129 5.96 4.55 15.22
CA VAL A 129 6.49 5.56 16.16
C VAL A 129 7.60 6.35 15.46
N GLU A 130 7.64 7.67 15.66
CA GLU A 130 8.68 8.55 15.11
C GLU A 130 10.07 7.99 15.38
N GLY A 131 10.88 7.87 14.33
CA GLY A 131 12.27 7.40 14.41
C GLY A 131 12.43 5.88 14.63
N MET A 132 11.36 5.12 14.76
CA MET A 132 11.40 3.69 15.13
C MET A 132 10.77 2.80 14.07
N ALA A 133 11.51 2.53 13.00
CA ALA A 133 11.06 1.64 11.94
C ALA A 133 10.55 0.29 12.50
N ASN A 134 9.47 -0.22 11.92
CA ASN A 134 8.83 -1.49 12.29
C ASN A 134 8.29 -1.55 13.74
N SER A 135 8.18 -0.42 14.44
CA SER A 135 7.73 -0.37 15.84
C SER A 135 6.33 -0.96 16.07
N HIS A 136 5.46 -0.93 15.07
CA HIS A 136 4.11 -1.51 15.14
C HIS A 136 3.94 -2.79 14.32
N SER A 137 5.02 -3.34 13.81
CA SER A 137 5.00 -4.63 13.11
C SER A 137 4.58 -5.75 14.08
N LYS A 138 3.72 -6.67 13.61
CA LYS A 138 3.18 -7.80 14.39
C LYS A 138 2.42 -7.39 15.65
N LYS A 139 1.81 -6.21 15.65
CA LYS A 139 1.00 -5.71 16.76
C LYS A 139 -0.52 -5.79 16.52
N GLY A 140 -0.94 -6.15 15.31
CA GLY A 140 -2.36 -6.35 14.97
C GLY A 140 -2.80 -5.74 13.64
N TRP A 141 -2.09 -4.75 13.07
CA TRP A 141 -2.47 -4.13 11.81
C TRP A 141 -2.56 -5.12 10.65
N GLU A 142 -1.71 -6.13 10.63
CA GLU A 142 -1.65 -7.14 9.56
C GLU A 142 -2.96 -7.90 9.41
N GLU A 143 -3.71 -8.10 10.49
CA GLU A 143 -5.03 -8.73 10.44
C GLU A 143 -6.01 -7.88 9.62
N LEU A 144 -6.04 -6.57 9.84
CA LEU A 144 -6.86 -5.65 9.04
C LEU A 144 -6.41 -5.62 7.57
N THR A 145 -5.12 -5.47 7.33
CA THR A 145 -4.61 -5.33 5.96
C THR A 145 -4.75 -6.62 5.17
N ASP A 146 -4.69 -7.78 5.80
CA ASP A 146 -5.02 -9.06 5.18
C ASP A 146 -6.50 -9.12 4.78
N GLU A 147 -7.43 -8.64 5.61
CA GLU A 147 -8.84 -8.55 5.27
C GLU A 147 -9.12 -7.58 4.12
N ILE A 148 -8.40 -6.46 4.07
CA ILE A 148 -8.48 -5.50 2.95
C ILE A 148 -8.02 -6.17 1.64
N ILE A 149 -6.90 -6.88 1.67
CA ILE A 149 -6.38 -7.64 0.52
C ILE A 149 -7.38 -8.71 0.07
N ALA A 150 -7.91 -9.48 1.01
CA ALA A 150 -8.90 -10.52 0.73
C ALA A 150 -10.18 -9.95 0.11
N LYS A 151 -10.66 -8.82 0.62
CA LYS A 151 -11.84 -8.14 0.07
C LYS A 151 -11.63 -7.72 -1.38
N VAL A 152 -10.51 -7.06 -1.68
CA VAL A 152 -10.19 -6.64 -3.05
C VAL A 152 -10.07 -7.85 -3.98
N ALA A 153 -9.37 -8.90 -3.54
CA ALA A 153 -9.21 -10.11 -4.34
C ALA A 153 -10.53 -10.82 -4.62
N SER A 154 -11.46 -10.85 -3.63
CA SER A 154 -12.71 -11.61 -3.71
C SER A 154 -13.82 -10.94 -4.56
N GLU A 155 -13.65 -9.69 -4.98
CA GLU A 155 -14.71 -8.95 -5.69
C GLU A 155 -14.92 -9.38 -7.16
N GLY A 156 -14.11 -10.32 -7.67
CA GLY A 156 -14.30 -10.91 -9.01
C GLY A 156 -14.00 -9.97 -10.18
N ARG A 157 -13.41 -8.80 -9.91
CA ARG A 157 -13.01 -7.85 -10.94
C ARG A 157 -11.54 -7.99 -11.29
N PRO A 158 -11.12 -7.54 -12.49
CA PRO A 158 -9.71 -7.53 -12.85
C PRO A 158 -8.90 -6.61 -11.92
N VAL A 159 -7.96 -7.19 -11.17
CA VAL A 159 -7.06 -6.46 -10.27
C VAL A 159 -5.63 -6.96 -10.47
N VAL A 160 -4.68 -6.03 -10.47
CA VAL A 160 -3.26 -6.31 -10.48
C VAL A 160 -2.69 -6.14 -9.08
N PHE A 161 -1.93 -7.10 -8.60
CA PHE A 161 -1.18 -6.99 -7.34
C PHE A 161 0.31 -6.89 -7.65
N MET A 162 0.94 -5.79 -7.23
CA MET A 162 2.39 -5.58 -7.33
C MET A 162 3.02 -5.89 -5.98
N LEU A 163 3.79 -6.98 -5.92
CA LEU A 163 4.40 -7.50 -4.70
C LEU A 163 5.92 -7.37 -4.78
N TRP A 164 6.44 -6.31 -4.19
CA TRP A 164 7.85 -5.94 -4.22
C TRP A 164 8.55 -6.33 -2.93
N GLY A 165 9.47 -7.29 -3.03
CA GLY A 165 10.20 -7.84 -1.90
C GLY A 165 9.47 -9.00 -1.21
N LYS A 166 10.20 -9.71 -0.36
CA LYS A 166 9.73 -10.95 0.27
C LYS A 166 8.47 -10.76 1.12
N SER A 167 8.43 -9.71 1.92
CA SER A 167 7.31 -9.43 2.82
C SER A 167 5.99 -9.27 2.05
N ALA A 168 6.00 -8.51 0.93
CA ALA A 168 4.83 -8.38 0.07
C ALA A 168 4.49 -9.72 -0.62
N GLN A 169 5.48 -10.45 -1.09
CA GLN A 169 5.30 -11.73 -1.79
C GLN A 169 4.69 -12.83 -0.91
N GLU A 170 4.85 -12.76 0.41
CA GLU A 170 4.18 -13.64 1.36
C GLU A 170 2.66 -13.57 1.27
N LYS A 171 2.09 -12.45 0.80
CA LYS A 171 0.65 -12.27 0.61
C LYS A 171 0.10 -12.97 -0.64
N LYS A 172 0.93 -13.48 -1.52
CA LYS A 172 0.52 -14.20 -2.74
C LYS A 172 -0.43 -15.35 -2.45
N LYS A 173 -0.13 -16.15 -1.42
CA LYS A 173 -0.98 -17.27 -1.02
C LYS A 173 -2.38 -16.82 -0.63
N LEU A 174 -2.48 -15.76 0.16
CA LEU A 174 -3.75 -15.13 0.55
C LEU A 174 -4.54 -14.66 -0.68
N ILE A 175 -3.88 -13.92 -1.57
CA ILE A 175 -4.51 -13.40 -2.79
C ILE A 175 -5.05 -14.56 -3.65
N ARG A 176 -4.25 -15.60 -3.89
CA ARG A 176 -4.63 -16.77 -4.70
C ARG A 176 -5.75 -17.59 -4.11
N LYS A 177 -5.92 -17.56 -2.78
CA LYS A 177 -7.05 -18.21 -2.10
C LYS A 177 -8.39 -17.61 -2.55
N PHE A 178 -8.45 -16.29 -2.76
CA PHE A 178 -9.66 -15.55 -3.10
C PHE A 178 -9.80 -15.24 -4.59
N ASN A 179 -8.68 -15.18 -5.34
CA ASN A 179 -8.70 -14.90 -6.77
C ASN A 179 -7.55 -15.60 -7.48
N LYS A 180 -7.89 -16.61 -8.29
CA LYS A 180 -6.90 -17.35 -9.08
C LYS A 180 -6.48 -16.63 -10.36
N ASP A 181 -7.31 -15.71 -10.84
CA ASP A 181 -7.20 -15.10 -12.17
C ASP A 181 -6.65 -13.68 -12.16
N CYS A 182 -6.40 -13.08 -10.99
CA CYS A 182 -5.76 -11.77 -10.92
C CYS A 182 -4.29 -11.84 -11.38
N LEU A 183 -3.78 -10.72 -11.87
CA LEU A 183 -2.37 -10.61 -12.22
C LEU A 183 -1.54 -10.32 -10.95
N ILE A 184 -0.55 -11.15 -10.67
CA ILE A 184 0.43 -10.91 -9.62
C ILE A 184 1.79 -10.65 -10.26
N LEU A 185 2.37 -9.49 -10.00
CA LEU A 185 3.69 -9.07 -10.49
C LEU A 185 4.66 -9.01 -9.31
N GLU A 186 5.72 -9.79 -9.37
CA GLU A 186 6.71 -9.93 -8.30
C GLU A 186 8.09 -9.46 -8.75
N SER A 187 8.78 -8.74 -7.89
CA SER A 187 10.19 -8.37 -8.06
C SER A 187 10.83 -8.10 -6.69
N ASN A 188 12.12 -7.83 -6.70
CA ASN A 188 12.79 -7.30 -5.51
C ASN A 188 12.17 -5.95 -5.11
N HIS A 189 12.40 -5.56 -3.86
CA HIS A 189 11.94 -4.27 -3.33
C HIS A 189 12.64 -3.10 -4.05
N PRO A 190 11.98 -1.95 -4.25
CA PRO A 190 12.58 -0.76 -4.88
C PRO A 190 13.67 -0.05 -4.05
N SER A 191 13.93 -0.50 -2.81
CA SER A 191 15.04 0.00 -2.00
C SER A 191 16.37 -0.05 -2.78
N PRO A 192 17.26 0.96 -2.66
CA PRO A 192 18.59 0.92 -3.24
C PRO A 192 19.41 -0.32 -2.89
N LEU A 193 19.11 -0.96 -1.75
CA LEU A 193 19.78 -2.19 -1.32
C LEU A 193 19.45 -3.41 -2.18
N SER A 194 18.35 -3.38 -2.93
CA SER A 194 17.83 -4.54 -3.68
C SER A 194 17.35 -4.25 -5.10
N ALA A 195 17.07 -2.99 -5.43
CA ALA A 195 16.41 -2.61 -6.68
C ALA A 195 17.13 -3.07 -7.95
N MET A 196 18.47 -3.17 -7.90
CA MET A 196 19.32 -3.58 -9.03
C MET A 196 19.82 -5.03 -8.91
N ARG A 197 19.50 -5.74 -7.83
CA ARG A 197 20.03 -7.10 -7.58
C ARG A 197 19.18 -8.16 -8.28
N GLY A 198 19.88 -9.20 -8.85
CA GLY A 198 19.20 -10.36 -9.42
C GLY A 198 18.62 -11.30 -8.38
N PRO A 199 17.85 -12.34 -8.75
CA PRO A 199 17.47 -12.68 -10.14
C PRO A 199 16.31 -11.87 -10.71
N ILE A 200 15.53 -11.19 -9.88
CA ILE A 200 14.35 -10.40 -10.28
C ILE A 200 14.47 -8.97 -9.78
N PRO A 201 15.35 -8.14 -10.38
CA PRO A 201 15.54 -6.76 -9.93
C PRO A 201 14.25 -5.94 -10.09
N PHE A 202 14.10 -4.90 -9.27
CA PHE A 202 12.99 -3.96 -9.42
C PHE A 202 13.15 -3.10 -10.70
N ILE A 203 14.33 -2.54 -10.90
CA ILE A 203 14.62 -1.79 -12.13
C ILE A 203 14.68 -2.75 -13.32
N GLY A 204 13.84 -2.53 -14.28
CA GLY A 204 13.68 -3.38 -15.48
C GLY A 204 12.55 -4.39 -15.35
N ASN A 205 11.72 -4.34 -14.28
CA ASN A 205 10.63 -5.30 -14.08
C ASN A 205 9.44 -5.13 -15.04
N ASP A 206 9.28 -3.96 -15.66
CA ASP A 206 8.17 -3.63 -16.58
C ASP A 206 6.76 -3.74 -15.94
N HIS A 207 6.65 -3.63 -14.65
CA HIS A 207 5.40 -3.87 -13.93
C HIS A 207 4.28 -2.90 -14.33
N PHE A 208 4.59 -1.63 -14.54
CA PHE A 208 3.58 -0.62 -14.89
C PHE A 208 3.01 -0.85 -16.28
N ARG A 209 3.87 -1.14 -17.25
CA ARG A 209 3.44 -1.50 -18.62
C ARG A 209 2.65 -2.79 -18.63
N LYS A 210 3.15 -3.84 -17.98
CA LYS A 210 2.46 -5.13 -17.87
C LYS A 210 1.07 -4.99 -17.23
N ALA A 211 0.95 -4.18 -16.18
CA ALA A 211 -0.33 -3.90 -15.53
C ALA A 211 -1.30 -3.20 -16.49
N ASN A 212 -0.87 -2.13 -17.16
CA ASN A 212 -1.70 -1.41 -18.12
C ASN A 212 -2.17 -2.32 -19.26
N GLU A 213 -1.28 -3.05 -19.89
CA GLU A 213 -1.60 -3.97 -20.99
C GLU A 213 -2.60 -5.06 -20.55
N TRP A 214 -2.43 -5.60 -19.35
CA TRP A 214 -3.34 -6.62 -18.83
C TRP A 214 -4.72 -6.04 -18.51
N LEU A 215 -4.79 -4.88 -17.88
CA LEU A 215 -6.05 -4.20 -17.57
C LEU A 215 -6.80 -3.79 -18.86
N ASP A 216 -6.10 -3.29 -19.87
CA ASP A 216 -6.68 -2.93 -21.18
C ASP A 216 -7.31 -4.16 -21.86
N ARG A 217 -6.62 -5.29 -21.84
CA ARG A 217 -7.18 -6.54 -22.39
C ARG A 217 -8.42 -7.00 -21.65
N LYS A 218 -8.50 -6.78 -20.32
CA LYS A 218 -9.66 -7.16 -19.51
C LYS A 218 -10.86 -6.23 -19.72
N SER A 219 -10.62 -4.92 -19.92
CA SER A 219 -11.68 -3.95 -20.17
C SER A 219 -12.33 -4.08 -21.56
N THR A 220 -11.63 -4.65 -22.54
CA THR A 220 -12.15 -4.90 -23.90
C THR A 220 -12.96 -6.19 -24.03
N ARG A 221 -13.02 -7.00 -23.01
CA ARG A 221 -13.89 -8.20 -22.99
C ARG A 221 -15.27 -7.88 -22.41
N LEU A 222 -16.07 -7.19 -23.20
CA LEU A 222 -17.52 -7.12 -23.01
C LEU A 222 -18.17 -8.18 -23.89
#